data_f161b8c5fcb35c1b622d9a441c0148b6
#
_entry.id   f161b8c5fcb35c1b622d9a441c0148b6
#
_cell.length_a   1.000
_cell.length_b   1.000
_cell.length_c   1.000
_cell.angle_alpha   90.00
_cell.angle_beta   90.00
_cell.angle_gamma   90.00
#
_symmetry.space_group_name_H-M   'P 1'
#
loop_
_entity.id
_entity.type
_entity.pdbx_description
1 polymer ?
#
loop_
_entity_poly.entity_id
_entity_poly.type
_entity_poly.pdbx_seq_one_letter_code
_entity_poly.pdbx_strand_id
1 'polypeptide(L)'
;MTSLNQSDTARSRVLIIVQNLPVPFDRRVWLECQTLEGAGYDVTVVCPRGEGTGPEQVVDGVRILAYQPYAPGGSAIGFVVEYVYSFLATARLALRARRAGRFAVMQACNPPDIFWPLARLLRLLDGTRFVFDHHDLCPELFRSRFPDGPAMLLRGLLFLERMTFRCADRVTSTNDSYAAIARSRGGKAPEHVTVVRTGPDPDRLRRREAKPELRRGRPHLLTYLGVMGPQDGVDIVLRAADVIVNQMGRDDIAFTLMGRGDCWEDLVVERNRLGLEDVVEMPGRVPDETVTEVFSTADVGMSPDPLNPLNDVSTMNKTMEYMSYGLPVVAFDLRETRVSAADAARYVEPGDVEAYARALVELVDDPQARVEMGRRGRERVERSLAWQHQRVGYLAVFDALTGRTVPPVADVAEPTRAEA
;
A
#
# COMPACT_ATOMS: atom_id res chain seq x y z
N MET A 1 29.78 8.76 -45.04
CA MET A 1 30.14 8.23 -43.71
C MET A 1 29.93 9.35 -42.71
N THR A 2 28.74 9.38 -42.15
CA THR A 2 28.33 10.35 -41.11
C THR A 2 28.11 9.55 -39.83
N SER A 3 29.10 9.59 -38.94
CA SER A 3 29.02 8.97 -37.64
C SER A 3 27.97 9.69 -36.83
N LEU A 4 26.86 9.02 -36.56
CA LEU A 4 25.91 9.41 -35.53
C LEU A 4 26.63 9.34 -34.17
N ASN A 5 26.95 10.52 -33.66
CA ASN A 5 27.39 10.72 -32.29
C ASN A 5 26.23 10.35 -31.37
N GLN A 6 26.17 9.08 -30.91
CA GLN A 6 25.44 8.74 -29.71
C GLN A 6 26.16 9.40 -28.55
N SER A 7 25.76 10.61 -28.17
CA SER A 7 26.13 11.19 -26.89
C SER A 7 25.60 10.22 -25.84
N ASP A 8 26.51 9.55 -25.16
CA ASP A 8 26.30 8.75 -23.96
C ASP A 8 25.79 9.72 -22.87
N THR A 9 24.49 10.02 -22.92
CA THR A 9 23.85 10.86 -21.90
C THR A 9 23.79 10.02 -20.64
N ALA A 10 24.73 10.27 -19.72
CA ALA A 10 24.79 9.61 -18.42
C ALA A 10 23.39 9.58 -17.78
N ARG A 11 22.91 8.38 -17.45
CA ARG A 11 21.59 8.17 -16.83
C ARG A 11 21.46 9.04 -15.59
N SER A 12 20.33 9.76 -15.45
CA SER A 12 20.04 10.54 -14.25
C SER A 12 19.86 9.59 -13.06
N ARG A 13 20.64 9.84 -11.98
CA ARG A 13 20.61 8.98 -10.79
C ARG A 13 19.50 9.38 -9.84
N VAL A 14 18.75 8.39 -9.37
CA VAL A 14 17.66 8.54 -8.40
C VAL A 14 17.98 7.74 -7.14
N LEU A 15 17.79 8.36 -5.99
CA LEU A 15 17.87 7.71 -4.68
C LEU A 15 16.44 7.56 -4.13
N ILE A 16 16.02 6.33 -3.84
CA ILE A 16 14.75 6.05 -3.15
C ILE A 16 15.06 5.59 -1.73
N ILE A 17 14.35 6.14 -0.74
CA ILE A 17 14.49 5.79 0.66
C ILE A 17 13.15 5.26 1.17
N VAL A 18 13.17 4.07 1.76
CA VAL A 18 12.05 3.46 2.47
C VAL A 18 12.55 2.85 3.78
N GLN A 19 11.81 3.04 4.88
CA GLN A 19 12.27 2.59 6.21
C GLN A 19 11.44 1.44 6.77
N ASN A 20 10.17 1.38 6.45
CA ASN A 20 9.24 0.43 7.07
C ASN A 20 9.35 -1.00 6.52
N LEU A 21 9.71 -1.18 5.26
CA LEU A 21 9.77 -2.49 4.61
C LEU A 21 11.04 -2.64 3.74
N PRO A 22 11.58 -3.87 3.63
CA PRO A 22 12.66 -4.16 2.70
C PRO A 22 12.17 -4.15 1.25
N VAL A 23 13.06 -3.81 0.31
CA VAL A 23 12.83 -3.89 -1.13
C VAL A 23 13.56 -5.13 -1.67
N PRO A 24 12.93 -5.94 -2.56
CA PRO A 24 11.68 -5.73 -3.33
C PRO A 24 10.37 -6.15 -2.64
N PHE A 25 10.39 -6.47 -1.35
CA PHE A 25 9.19 -6.91 -0.62
C PHE A 25 8.10 -5.82 -0.54
N ASP A 26 8.48 -4.53 -0.40
CA ASP A 26 7.56 -3.42 -0.56
C ASP A 26 7.11 -3.31 -2.03
N ARG A 27 5.89 -3.76 -2.30
CA ARG A 27 5.35 -3.87 -3.65
C ARG A 27 5.23 -2.52 -4.35
N ARG A 28 4.82 -1.46 -3.63
CA ARG A 28 4.70 -0.11 -4.21
C ARG A 28 6.07 0.42 -4.61
N VAL A 29 6.99 0.45 -3.67
CA VAL A 29 8.34 0.97 -3.92
C VAL A 29 9.05 0.14 -4.99
N TRP A 30 8.79 -1.17 -5.07
CA TRP A 30 9.35 -2.01 -6.13
C TRP A 30 8.82 -1.64 -7.52
N LEU A 31 7.52 -1.43 -7.66
CA LEU A 31 6.90 -0.96 -8.92
C LEU A 31 7.45 0.41 -9.34
N GLU A 32 7.67 1.31 -8.40
CA GLU A 32 8.30 2.61 -8.61
C GLU A 32 9.74 2.47 -9.11
N CYS A 33 10.53 1.60 -8.47
CA CYS A 33 11.91 1.30 -8.89
C CYS A 33 11.98 0.76 -10.32
N GLN A 34 11.17 -0.27 -10.62
CA GLN A 34 11.13 -0.88 -11.95
C GLN A 34 10.66 0.13 -13.02
N THR A 35 9.73 1.00 -12.66
CA THR A 35 9.22 2.05 -13.56
C THR A 35 10.33 3.05 -13.91
N LEU A 36 11.11 3.51 -12.94
CA LEU A 36 12.23 4.43 -13.17
C LEU A 36 13.37 3.76 -13.92
N GLU A 37 13.74 2.53 -13.54
CA GLU A 37 14.79 1.77 -14.22
C GLU A 37 14.42 1.55 -15.69
N GLY A 38 13.20 1.06 -15.96
CA GLY A 38 12.69 0.85 -17.31
C GLY A 38 12.59 2.14 -18.14
N ALA A 39 12.47 3.31 -17.50
CA ALA A 39 12.55 4.62 -18.13
C ALA A 39 14.00 5.14 -18.29
N GLY A 40 15.01 4.35 -17.91
CA GLY A 40 16.42 4.65 -18.11
C GLY A 40 17.02 5.57 -17.03
N TYR A 41 16.48 5.58 -15.82
CA TYR A 41 17.13 6.14 -14.64
C TYR A 41 18.12 5.14 -14.03
N ASP A 42 19.17 5.61 -13.35
CA ASP A 42 20.04 4.80 -12.48
C ASP A 42 19.45 4.83 -11.05
N VAL A 43 18.78 3.75 -10.66
CA VAL A 43 18.02 3.69 -9.41
C VAL A 43 18.83 3.04 -8.30
N THR A 44 19.00 3.74 -7.20
CA THR A 44 19.55 3.23 -5.95
C THR A 44 18.51 3.32 -4.85
N VAL A 45 18.22 2.21 -4.15
CA VAL A 45 17.32 2.16 -3.01
C VAL A 45 18.11 1.99 -1.72
N VAL A 46 17.69 2.68 -0.66
CA VAL A 46 18.14 2.42 0.72
C VAL A 46 16.95 1.99 1.55
N CYS A 47 17.04 0.78 2.13
CA CYS A 47 15.96 0.16 2.90
C CYS A 47 16.48 -0.67 4.08
N PRO A 48 15.64 -1.13 5.03
CA PRO A 48 16.01 -2.16 5.99
C PRO A 48 16.29 -3.48 5.27
N ARG A 49 17.13 -4.33 5.89
CA ARG A 49 17.45 -5.66 5.36
C ARG A 49 16.29 -6.62 5.60
N GLY A 50 15.87 -7.32 4.55
CA GLY A 50 14.95 -8.46 4.65
C GLY A 50 15.65 -9.77 5.04
N GLU A 51 14.88 -10.77 5.41
CA GLU A 51 15.41 -12.11 5.70
C GLU A 51 16.10 -12.69 4.45
N GLY A 52 17.25 -13.31 4.65
CA GLY A 52 18.02 -13.94 3.58
C GLY A 52 18.69 -12.98 2.58
N THR A 53 18.56 -11.65 2.77
CA THR A 53 19.14 -10.67 1.83
C THR A 53 20.50 -10.13 2.31
N GLY A 54 21.37 -9.77 1.35
CA GLY A 54 22.67 -9.17 1.62
C GLY A 54 22.57 -7.67 1.95
N PRO A 55 23.69 -7.06 2.41
CA PRO A 55 23.75 -5.61 2.66
C PRO A 55 23.75 -4.78 1.37
N GLU A 56 24.08 -5.37 0.24
CA GLU A 56 24.10 -4.76 -1.08
C GLU A 56 23.78 -5.82 -2.13
N GLN A 57 22.88 -5.50 -3.05
CA GLN A 57 22.54 -6.36 -4.17
C GLN A 57 22.03 -5.52 -5.35
N VAL A 58 22.01 -6.11 -6.54
CA VAL A 58 21.38 -5.56 -7.74
C VAL A 58 20.30 -6.54 -8.17
N VAL A 59 19.05 -6.07 -8.29
CA VAL A 59 17.90 -6.85 -8.72
C VAL A 59 17.24 -6.08 -9.86
N ASP A 60 17.04 -6.70 -11.01
CA ASP A 60 16.43 -6.10 -12.21
C ASP A 60 16.98 -4.69 -12.54
N GLY A 61 18.31 -4.50 -12.46
CA GLY A 61 18.96 -3.22 -12.72
C GLY A 61 18.92 -2.22 -11.57
N VAL A 62 18.15 -2.46 -10.52
CA VAL A 62 18.02 -1.60 -9.34
C VAL A 62 19.07 -1.97 -8.28
N ARG A 63 19.86 -1.00 -7.85
CA ARG A 63 20.85 -1.19 -6.78
C ARG A 63 20.19 -0.99 -5.42
N ILE A 64 20.20 -2.03 -4.59
CA ILE A 64 19.61 -2.03 -3.25
C ILE A 64 20.71 -2.03 -2.20
N LEU A 65 20.72 -1.03 -1.32
CA LEU A 65 21.60 -0.91 -0.17
C LEU A 65 20.76 -1.09 1.10
N ALA A 66 21.03 -2.17 1.84
CA ALA A 66 20.22 -2.52 3.00
C ALA A 66 21.02 -2.41 4.31
N TYR A 67 20.44 -1.73 5.31
CA TYR A 67 20.98 -1.68 6.68
C TYR A 67 20.29 -2.72 7.56
N GLN A 68 20.99 -3.18 8.61
CA GLN A 68 20.38 -4.08 9.58
C GLN A 68 19.28 -3.35 10.34
N PRO A 69 18.02 -3.83 10.33
CA PRO A 69 16.96 -3.21 11.11
C PRO A 69 17.25 -3.31 12.62
N TYR A 70 16.86 -2.28 13.35
CA TYR A 70 16.96 -2.25 14.80
C TYR A 70 15.64 -1.73 15.36
N ALA A 71 14.89 -2.63 16.00
CA ALA A 71 13.58 -2.33 16.60
C ALA A 71 13.62 -2.74 18.08
N PRO A 72 13.88 -1.77 18.99
CA PRO A 72 14.07 -2.06 20.41
C PRO A 72 12.77 -2.32 21.18
N GLY A 73 11.64 -2.54 20.50
CA GLY A 73 10.34 -2.84 21.10
C GLY A 73 9.37 -1.65 21.15
N GLY A 74 8.08 -1.95 21.37
CA GLY A 74 6.91 -1.06 21.15
C GLY A 74 6.71 0.10 22.14
N SER A 75 7.75 0.57 22.84
CA SER A 75 7.65 1.79 23.66
C SER A 75 7.86 3.05 22.83
N ALA A 76 7.31 4.19 23.29
CA ALA A 76 7.52 5.47 22.63
C ALA A 76 9.01 5.86 22.50
N ILE A 77 9.83 5.53 23.50
CA ILE A 77 11.28 5.72 23.45
C ILE A 77 11.91 4.76 22.41
N GLY A 78 11.43 3.52 22.34
CA GLY A 78 11.86 2.54 21.35
C GLY A 78 11.68 3.05 19.94
N PHE A 79 10.52 3.62 19.60
CA PHE A 79 10.28 4.24 18.28
C PHE A 79 11.22 5.40 17.98
N VAL A 80 11.50 6.27 18.95
CA VAL A 80 12.46 7.37 18.76
C VAL A 80 13.85 6.83 18.47
N VAL A 81 14.31 5.82 19.22
CA VAL A 81 15.63 5.20 19.01
C VAL A 81 15.70 4.52 17.63
N GLU A 82 14.66 3.79 17.25
CA GLU A 82 14.54 3.17 15.92
C GLU A 82 14.66 4.19 14.80
N TYR A 83 13.93 5.31 14.89
CA TYR A 83 13.93 6.35 13.86
C TYR A 83 15.28 7.07 13.77
N VAL A 84 15.93 7.37 14.91
CA VAL A 84 17.27 7.96 14.92
C VAL A 84 18.29 7.00 14.30
N TYR A 85 18.26 5.73 14.68
CA TYR A 85 19.12 4.71 14.12
C TYR A 85 18.92 4.57 12.61
N SER A 86 17.67 4.42 12.16
CA SER A 86 17.31 4.26 10.74
C SER A 86 17.72 5.48 9.93
N PHE A 87 17.54 6.69 10.46
CA PHE A 87 18.00 7.92 9.82
C PHE A 87 19.52 7.93 9.63
N LEU A 88 20.29 7.62 10.67
CA LEU A 88 21.76 7.61 10.61
C LEU A 88 22.28 6.51 9.67
N ALA A 89 21.70 5.31 9.72
CA ALA A 89 22.05 4.21 8.83
C ALA A 89 21.75 4.57 7.37
N THR A 90 20.58 5.12 7.09
CA THR A 90 20.16 5.57 5.75
C THR A 90 21.08 6.71 5.24
N ALA A 91 21.31 7.72 6.07
CA ALA A 91 22.19 8.83 5.68
C ALA A 91 23.63 8.36 5.34
N ARG A 92 24.17 7.44 6.14
CA ARG A 92 25.48 6.83 5.87
C ARG A 92 25.51 6.11 4.53
N LEU A 93 24.50 5.28 4.21
CA LEU A 93 24.43 4.54 2.95
C LEU A 93 24.20 5.47 1.76
N ALA A 94 23.33 6.46 1.87
CA ALA A 94 23.08 7.47 0.85
C ALA A 94 24.34 8.28 0.53
N LEU A 95 25.08 8.75 1.56
CA LEU A 95 26.34 9.48 1.37
C LEU A 95 27.45 8.57 0.81
N ARG A 96 27.47 7.28 1.15
CA ARG A 96 28.36 6.30 0.51
C ARG A 96 28.02 6.13 -0.97
N ALA A 97 26.75 5.96 -1.32
CA ALA A 97 26.28 5.78 -2.70
C ALA A 97 26.54 7.04 -3.55
N ARG A 98 26.46 8.24 -2.95
CA ARG A 98 26.78 9.52 -3.60
C ARG A 98 28.21 9.59 -4.11
N ARG A 99 29.19 8.86 -3.51
CA ARG A 99 30.58 8.86 -3.97
C ARG A 99 30.73 8.32 -5.41
N ALA A 100 29.79 7.50 -5.88
CA ALA A 100 29.76 7.03 -7.27
C ALA A 100 29.15 8.04 -8.25
N GLY A 101 28.66 9.18 -7.78
CA GLY A 101 28.06 10.26 -8.55
C GLY A 101 26.90 10.92 -7.78
N ARG A 102 26.60 12.18 -8.13
CA ARG A 102 25.49 12.92 -7.53
C ARG A 102 24.13 12.31 -7.90
N PHE A 103 23.16 12.43 -7.03
CA PHE A 103 21.76 12.13 -7.32
C PHE A 103 21.05 13.36 -7.90
N ALA A 104 20.33 13.19 -9.00
CA ALA A 104 19.48 14.24 -9.54
C ALA A 104 18.21 14.42 -8.68
N VAL A 105 17.63 13.29 -8.23
CA VAL A 105 16.42 13.26 -7.41
C VAL A 105 16.62 12.30 -6.24
N MET A 106 16.13 12.69 -5.07
CA MET A 106 15.90 11.83 -3.92
C MET A 106 14.39 11.72 -3.70
N GLN A 107 13.87 10.50 -3.59
CA GLN A 107 12.53 10.22 -3.10
C GLN A 107 12.62 9.67 -1.68
N ALA A 108 11.75 10.08 -0.78
CA ALA A 108 11.54 9.41 0.49
C ALA A 108 10.07 9.00 0.62
N CYS A 109 9.88 7.73 0.92
CA CYS A 109 8.59 7.12 1.20
C CYS A 109 8.31 7.19 2.70
N ASN A 110 7.11 7.57 3.08
CA ASN A 110 6.70 7.49 4.48
C ASN A 110 5.91 6.21 4.77
N PRO A 111 5.73 5.78 6.03
CA PRO A 111 6.37 6.29 7.23
C PRO A 111 7.87 5.95 7.31
N PRO A 112 8.69 6.69 8.08
CA PRO A 112 8.42 7.92 8.82
C PRO A 112 8.79 9.21 8.06
N ASP A 113 8.28 10.35 8.52
CA ASP A 113 8.53 11.69 7.93
C ASP A 113 9.83 12.33 8.42
N ILE A 114 10.95 11.61 8.46
CA ILE A 114 12.20 12.06 9.08
C ILE A 114 13.34 12.37 8.10
N PHE A 115 13.19 12.10 6.81
CA PHE A 115 14.32 12.17 5.85
C PHE A 115 14.53 13.55 5.21
N TRP A 116 13.71 14.55 5.52
CA TRP A 116 13.87 15.91 5.02
C TRP A 116 15.23 16.59 5.36
N PRO A 117 15.92 16.29 6.50
CA PRO A 117 17.25 16.84 6.75
C PRO A 117 18.29 16.30 5.77
N LEU A 118 18.20 15.00 5.43
CA LEU A 118 19.06 14.39 4.42
C LEU A 118 18.79 14.96 3.03
N ALA A 119 17.52 15.19 2.67
CA ALA A 119 17.15 15.84 1.42
C ALA A 119 17.73 17.25 1.32
N ARG A 120 17.68 18.05 2.41
CA ARG A 120 18.33 19.36 2.46
C ARG A 120 19.84 19.29 2.32
N LEU A 121 20.47 18.33 2.97
CA LEU A 121 21.93 18.13 2.87
C LEU A 121 22.33 17.81 1.42
N LEU A 122 21.65 16.85 0.77
CA LEU A 122 21.95 16.49 -0.63
C LEU A 122 21.65 17.65 -1.59
N ARG A 123 20.60 18.44 -1.32
CA ARG A 123 20.33 19.66 -2.10
C ARG A 123 21.45 20.67 -1.98
N LEU A 124 22.00 20.90 -0.78
CA LEU A 124 23.12 21.82 -0.57
C LEU A 124 24.41 21.35 -1.21
N LEU A 125 24.65 20.03 -1.22
CA LEU A 125 25.87 19.45 -1.78
C LEU A 125 25.84 19.36 -3.31
N ASP A 126 24.70 19.01 -3.91
CA ASP A 126 24.61 18.59 -5.31
C ASP A 126 23.44 19.23 -6.08
N GLY A 127 22.58 19.99 -5.44
CA GLY A 127 21.35 20.47 -6.05
C GLY A 127 20.27 19.40 -6.19
N THR A 128 20.38 18.28 -5.48
CA THR A 128 19.41 17.15 -5.53
C THR A 128 17.99 17.65 -5.27
N ARG A 129 17.05 17.30 -6.14
CA ARG A 129 15.62 17.57 -5.97
C ARG A 129 15.01 16.53 -5.03
N PHE A 130 13.92 16.91 -4.34
CA PHE A 130 13.28 16.03 -3.37
C PHE A 130 11.83 15.76 -3.74
N VAL A 131 11.48 14.48 -3.88
CA VAL A 131 10.11 13.95 -4.02
C VAL A 131 9.71 13.32 -2.69
N PHE A 132 8.60 13.76 -2.14
CA PHE A 132 7.98 13.12 -0.99
C PHE A 132 6.88 12.16 -1.48
N ASP A 133 7.08 10.85 -1.32
CA ASP A 133 6.05 9.85 -1.56
C ASP A 133 5.19 9.70 -0.31
N HIS A 134 4.08 10.43 -0.30
CA HIS A 134 3.13 10.54 0.78
C HIS A 134 2.08 9.45 0.65
N HIS A 135 2.40 8.25 1.13
CA HIS A 135 1.54 7.09 1.02
C HIS A 135 0.97 6.61 2.36
N ASP A 136 1.30 7.29 3.45
CA ASP A 136 0.71 7.06 4.76
C ASP A 136 0.48 8.38 5.50
N LEU A 137 -0.41 8.37 6.49
CA LEU A 137 -0.73 9.51 7.34
C LEU A 137 -0.23 9.24 8.77
N CYS A 138 1.05 9.53 9.02
CA CYS A 138 1.68 9.26 10.32
C CYS A 138 0.92 9.85 11.53
N PRO A 139 0.39 11.08 11.49
CA PRO A 139 -0.40 11.63 12.58
C PRO A 139 -1.72 10.89 12.82
N GLU A 140 -2.45 10.51 11.76
CA GLU A 140 -3.71 9.78 11.82
C GLU A 140 -3.48 8.33 12.27
N LEU A 141 -2.42 7.68 11.77
CA LEU A 141 -2.02 6.34 12.19
C LEU A 141 -1.69 6.32 13.69
N PHE A 142 -0.96 7.32 14.18
CA PHE A 142 -0.69 7.44 15.61
C PHE A 142 -1.99 7.56 16.42
N ARG A 143 -2.94 8.39 15.99
CA ARG A 143 -4.22 8.56 16.66
C ARG A 143 -5.08 7.29 16.66
N SER A 144 -5.06 6.52 15.56
CA SER A 144 -5.83 5.29 15.48
C SER A 144 -5.29 4.18 16.39
N ARG A 145 -3.96 4.14 16.56
CA ARG A 145 -3.30 3.16 17.45
C ARG A 145 -3.26 3.60 18.91
N PHE A 146 -3.19 4.89 19.17
CA PHE A 146 -3.05 5.48 20.51
C PHE A 146 -4.05 6.64 20.68
N PRO A 147 -5.37 6.36 20.84
CA PRO A 147 -6.40 7.39 20.98
C PRO A 147 -6.09 8.38 22.11
N ASP A 148 -5.60 7.88 23.24
CA ASP A 148 -5.20 8.65 24.43
C ASP A 148 -3.71 8.97 24.46
N GLY A 149 -3.03 8.86 23.33
CA GLY A 149 -1.59 9.09 23.22
C GLY A 149 -1.18 10.53 23.52
N PRO A 150 0.08 10.76 24.00
CA PRO A 150 0.53 12.09 24.40
C PRO A 150 0.44 13.11 23.26
N ALA A 151 -0.24 14.25 23.50
CA ALA A 151 -0.40 15.33 22.53
C ALA A 151 0.95 15.90 22.04
N MET A 152 2.02 15.79 22.83
CA MET A 152 3.37 16.21 22.45
C MET A 152 3.92 15.36 21.30
N LEU A 153 3.71 14.03 21.32
CA LEU A 153 4.15 13.15 20.24
C LEU A 153 3.39 13.44 18.94
N LEU A 154 2.08 13.65 19.04
CA LEU A 154 1.29 14.04 17.88
C LEU A 154 1.77 15.38 17.27
N ARG A 155 2.07 16.37 18.12
CA ARG A 155 2.66 17.65 17.65
C ARG A 155 4.01 17.45 16.98
N GLY A 156 4.82 16.52 17.51
CA GLY A 156 6.09 16.12 16.89
C GLY A 156 5.89 15.51 15.49
N LEU A 157 4.94 14.58 15.34
CA LEU A 157 4.61 13.97 14.03
C LEU A 157 4.11 15.01 13.03
N LEU A 158 3.19 15.90 13.45
CA LEU A 158 2.72 17.01 12.61
C LEU A 158 3.84 17.98 12.21
N PHE A 159 4.81 18.22 13.09
CA PHE A 159 6.00 19.02 12.77
C PHE A 159 6.88 18.31 11.72
N LEU A 160 7.16 17.02 11.88
CA LEU A 160 7.97 16.23 10.94
C LEU A 160 7.30 16.18 9.56
N GLU A 161 6.02 15.88 9.50
CA GLU A 161 5.23 15.92 8.27
C GLU A 161 5.30 17.28 7.59
N ARG A 162 5.04 18.37 8.33
CA ARG A 162 5.12 19.73 7.80
C ARG A 162 6.50 20.07 7.25
N MET A 163 7.58 19.66 7.93
CA MET A 163 8.94 19.89 7.47
C MET A 163 9.26 19.09 6.21
N THR A 164 8.76 17.87 6.10
CA THR A 164 8.90 17.04 4.91
C THR A 164 8.20 17.67 3.71
N PHE A 165 6.94 18.09 3.86
CA PHE A 165 6.22 18.82 2.81
C PHE A 165 6.96 20.09 2.40
N ARG A 166 7.42 20.93 3.36
CA ARG A 166 8.13 22.18 3.04
C ARG A 166 9.40 21.95 2.26
N CYS A 167 10.12 20.85 2.52
CA CYS A 167 11.36 20.53 1.82
C CYS A 167 11.15 19.89 0.45
N ALA A 168 10.04 19.21 0.21
CA ALA A 168 9.77 18.53 -1.04
C ALA A 168 9.57 19.51 -2.21
N ASP A 169 10.16 19.22 -3.36
CA ASP A 169 9.90 19.94 -4.63
C ASP A 169 8.61 19.44 -5.25
N ARG A 170 8.32 18.14 -5.13
CA ARG A 170 7.09 17.48 -5.58
C ARG A 170 6.62 16.49 -4.52
N VAL A 171 5.32 16.21 -4.54
CA VAL A 171 4.66 15.23 -3.68
C VAL A 171 3.90 14.25 -4.57
N THR A 172 4.09 12.96 -4.36
CA THR A 172 3.20 11.92 -4.86
C THR A 172 2.28 11.49 -3.72
N SER A 173 0.99 11.36 -3.98
CA SER A 173 -0.01 10.94 -2.99
C SER A 173 -0.81 9.76 -3.52
N THR A 174 -1.18 8.81 -2.66
CA THR A 174 -1.84 7.57 -3.07
C THR A 174 -3.27 7.75 -3.54
N ASN A 175 -3.91 8.87 -3.18
CA ASN A 175 -5.29 9.18 -3.57
C ASN A 175 -5.57 10.68 -3.45
N ASP A 176 -6.77 11.09 -3.84
CA ASP A 176 -7.19 12.50 -3.83
C ASP A 176 -7.38 13.05 -2.41
N SER A 177 -7.76 12.22 -1.44
CA SER A 177 -7.87 12.60 -0.03
C SER A 177 -6.49 12.94 0.56
N TYR A 178 -5.47 12.13 0.27
CA TYR A 178 -4.08 12.41 0.67
C TYR A 178 -3.53 13.63 -0.07
N ALA A 179 -3.83 13.78 -1.35
CA ALA A 179 -3.46 14.96 -2.11
C ALA A 179 -4.09 16.25 -1.55
N ALA A 180 -5.34 16.18 -1.06
CA ALA A 180 -6.00 17.29 -0.38
C ALA A 180 -5.29 17.65 0.95
N ILE A 181 -4.80 16.65 1.70
CA ILE A 181 -3.98 16.87 2.91
C ILE A 181 -2.64 17.52 2.55
N ALA A 182 -1.97 17.06 1.50
CA ALA A 182 -0.72 17.65 1.04
C ALA A 182 -0.89 19.14 0.64
N ARG A 183 -2.04 19.49 0.04
CA ARG A 183 -2.37 20.87 -0.34
C ARG A 183 -2.76 21.72 0.87
N SER A 184 -3.66 21.24 1.73
CA SER A 184 -4.23 22.01 2.86
C SER A 184 -3.25 22.06 4.03
N ARG A 185 -2.88 20.92 4.60
CA ARG A 185 -2.00 20.80 5.77
C ARG A 185 -0.52 20.97 5.41
N GLY A 186 -0.11 20.41 4.26
CA GLY A 186 1.24 20.53 3.75
C GLY A 186 1.56 21.85 3.07
N GLY A 187 0.56 22.65 2.70
CA GLY A 187 0.72 23.93 2.02
C GLY A 187 1.31 23.82 0.61
N LYS A 188 1.14 22.68 -0.05
CA LYS A 188 1.63 22.45 -1.42
C LYS A 188 0.69 23.04 -2.46
N ALA A 189 1.26 23.73 -3.46
CA ALA A 189 0.50 24.18 -4.62
C ALA A 189 0.01 22.95 -5.43
N PRO A 190 -1.20 23.00 -6.03
CA PRO A 190 -1.79 21.87 -6.75
C PRO A 190 -0.87 21.24 -7.80
N GLU A 191 -0.13 22.04 -8.55
CA GLU A 191 0.82 21.63 -9.58
C GLU A 191 2.06 20.90 -9.04
N HIS A 192 2.26 20.91 -7.73
CA HIS A 192 3.33 20.20 -7.05
C HIS A 192 2.87 18.88 -6.40
N VAL A 193 1.60 18.52 -6.53
CA VAL A 193 1.03 17.30 -5.97
C VAL A 193 0.44 16.44 -7.08
N THR A 194 0.96 15.23 -7.22
CA THR A 194 0.49 14.26 -8.22
C THR A 194 -0.12 13.06 -7.51
N VAL A 195 -1.32 12.65 -7.91
CA VAL A 195 -1.91 11.42 -7.40
C VAL A 195 -1.30 10.24 -8.17
N VAL A 196 -0.73 9.30 -7.42
CA VAL A 196 -0.14 8.05 -7.91
C VAL A 196 -0.64 6.93 -7.02
N ARG A 197 -1.72 6.25 -7.42
CA ARG A 197 -2.33 5.18 -6.64
C ARG A 197 -1.42 3.96 -6.58
N THR A 198 -1.50 3.19 -5.50
CA THR A 198 -0.89 1.86 -5.41
C THR A 198 -1.73 0.89 -6.23
N GLY A 199 -1.56 0.93 -7.54
CA GLY A 199 -2.33 0.10 -8.46
C GLY A 199 -1.81 -1.33 -8.51
N PRO A 200 -2.69 -2.34 -8.52
CA PRO A 200 -2.28 -3.71 -8.77
C PRO A 200 -1.78 -3.88 -10.21
N ASP A 201 -1.00 -4.93 -10.42
CA ASP A 201 -0.65 -5.41 -11.76
C ASP A 201 -1.63 -6.53 -12.16
N PRO A 202 -2.60 -6.25 -13.05
CA PRO A 202 -3.61 -7.24 -13.44
C PRO A 202 -3.06 -8.41 -14.25
N ASP A 203 -1.89 -8.28 -14.87
CA ASP A 203 -1.26 -9.38 -15.59
C ASP A 203 -0.67 -10.40 -14.62
N ARG A 204 -0.14 -9.92 -13.51
CA ARG A 204 0.40 -10.75 -12.42
C ARG A 204 -0.72 -11.26 -11.49
N LEU A 205 -1.65 -10.38 -11.09
CA LEU A 205 -2.75 -10.67 -10.16
C LEU A 205 -4.00 -11.09 -10.95
N ARG A 206 -4.09 -12.37 -11.24
CA ARG A 206 -5.22 -12.96 -12.00
C ARG A 206 -5.60 -14.33 -11.43
N ARG A 207 -6.86 -14.68 -11.59
CA ARG A 207 -7.36 -16.01 -11.21
C ARG A 207 -6.58 -17.10 -11.92
N ARG A 208 -6.31 -18.15 -11.17
CA ARG A 208 -5.78 -19.44 -11.61
C ARG A 208 -6.84 -20.53 -11.37
N GLU A 209 -6.49 -21.76 -11.56
CA GLU A 209 -7.33 -22.89 -11.21
C GLU A 209 -7.63 -22.89 -9.71
N ALA A 210 -8.91 -23.05 -9.36
CA ALA A 210 -9.35 -23.10 -7.97
C ALA A 210 -8.87 -24.39 -7.31
N LYS A 211 -8.55 -24.31 -6.02
CA LYS A 211 -8.14 -25.45 -5.18
C LYS A 211 -9.26 -25.78 -4.18
N PRO A 212 -10.17 -26.72 -4.52
CA PRO A 212 -11.34 -27.03 -3.67
C PRO A 212 -10.98 -27.44 -2.24
N GLU A 213 -9.81 -28.01 -2.00
CA GLU A 213 -9.30 -28.37 -0.68
C GLU A 213 -9.20 -27.18 0.28
N LEU A 214 -8.96 -25.98 -0.23
CA LEU A 214 -8.92 -24.75 0.58
C LEU A 214 -10.29 -24.38 1.16
N ARG A 215 -11.37 -24.95 0.64
CA ARG A 215 -12.73 -24.80 1.18
C ARG A 215 -12.99 -25.69 2.39
N ARG A 216 -12.09 -26.61 2.71
CA ARG A 216 -12.16 -27.52 3.86
C ARG A 216 -13.49 -28.28 3.94
N GLY A 217 -13.94 -28.79 2.77
CA GLY A 217 -15.16 -29.57 2.65
C GLY A 217 -16.45 -28.74 2.62
N ARG A 218 -16.37 -27.40 2.58
CA ARG A 218 -17.51 -26.48 2.51
C ARG A 218 -17.71 -25.94 1.08
N PRO A 219 -18.95 -25.64 0.68
CA PRO A 219 -19.24 -25.05 -0.63
C PRO A 219 -18.62 -23.69 -0.88
N HIS A 220 -18.50 -22.84 0.17
CA HIS A 220 -18.12 -21.44 0.04
C HIS A 220 -16.88 -21.10 0.84
N LEU A 221 -16.08 -20.13 0.31
CA LEU A 221 -14.88 -19.60 0.96
C LEU A 221 -14.90 -18.08 0.93
N LEU A 222 -14.80 -17.45 2.09
CA LEU A 222 -14.60 -16.02 2.26
C LEU A 222 -13.16 -15.75 2.69
N THR A 223 -12.57 -14.63 2.23
CA THR A 223 -11.16 -14.37 2.48
C THR A 223 -10.87 -12.94 2.93
N TYR A 224 -9.89 -12.81 3.82
CA TYR A 224 -9.25 -11.56 4.19
C TYR A 224 -7.74 -11.64 3.91
N LEU A 225 -7.16 -10.53 3.45
CA LEU A 225 -5.71 -10.35 3.33
C LEU A 225 -5.33 -8.99 3.91
N GLY A 226 -4.39 -8.97 4.84
CA GLY A 226 -3.87 -7.69 5.34
C GLY A 226 -3.07 -7.80 6.63
N VAL A 227 -2.62 -6.65 7.10
CA VAL A 227 -2.09 -6.50 8.45
C VAL A 227 -3.24 -6.74 9.45
N MET A 228 -2.93 -7.22 10.64
CA MET A 228 -3.89 -7.48 11.72
C MET A 228 -3.57 -6.59 12.91
N GLY A 229 -3.76 -5.29 12.71
CA GLY A 229 -3.68 -4.26 13.76
C GLY A 229 -5.07 -3.80 14.21
N PRO A 230 -5.15 -2.94 15.24
CA PRO A 230 -6.43 -2.44 15.75
C PRO A 230 -7.28 -1.69 14.71
N GLN A 231 -6.63 -1.09 13.72
CA GLN A 231 -7.25 -0.31 12.65
C GLN A 231 -7.76 -1.16 11.48
N ASP A 232 -7.47 -2.48 11.45
CA ASP A 232 -7.73 -3.32 10.27
C ASP A 232 -9.04 -4.12 10.35
N GLY A 233 -9.72 -4.12 11.52
CA GLY A 233 -11.08 -4.66 11.70
C GLY A 233 -11.20 -6.18 11.60
N VAL A 234 -10.12 -6.95 11.82
CA VAL A 234 -10.18 -8.43 11.74
C VAL A 234 -11.04 -9.02 12.87
N ASP A 235 -11.14 -8.36 14.01
CA ASP A 235 -12.09 -8.69 15.08
C ASP A 235 -13.54 -8.61 14.61
N ILE A 236 -13.86 -7.67 13.71
CA ILE A 236 -15.19 -7.54 13.09
C ILE A 236 -15.47 -8.75 12.20
N VAL A 237 -14.46 -9.24 11.45
CA VAL A 237 -14.62 -10.46 10.65
C VAL A 237 -14.93 -11.66 11.54
N LEU A 238 -14.23 -11.81 12.66
CA LEU A 238 -14.50 -12.92 13.61
C LEU A 238 -15.90 -12.83 14.20
N ARG A 239 -16.34 -11.63 14.60
CA ARG A 239 -17.74 -11.42 15.08
C ARG A 239 -18.77 -11.67 13.98
N ALA A 240 -18.50 -11.25 12.74
CA ALA A 240 -19.40 -11.56 11.63
C ALA A 240 -19.44 -13.07 11.32
N ALA A 241 -18.32 -13.76 11.42
CA ALA A 241 -18.27 -15.22 11.29
C ALA A 241 -19.07 -15.92 12.42
N ASP A 242 -19.00 -15.42 13.66
CA ASP A 242 -19.83 -15.90 14.77
C ASP A 242 -21.33 -15.72 14.49
N VAL A 243 -21.74 -14.56 14.01
CA VAL A 243 -23.14 -14.32 13.59
C VAL A 243 -23.56 -15.30 12.49
N ILE A 244 -22.72 -15.49 11.46
CA ILE A 244 -23.02 -16.37 10.33
C ILE A 244 -23.14 -17.84 10.79
N VAL A 245 -22.17 -18.33 11.54
CA VAL A 245 -22.07 -19.74 11.91
C VAL A 245 -23.01 -20.08 13.09
N ASN A 246 -22.90 -19.34 14.19
CA ASN A 246 -23.55 -19.70 15.44
C ASN A 246 -24.98 -19.14 15.57
N GLN A 247 -25.30 -18.00 14.94
CA GLN A 247 -26.64 -17.40 15.05
C GLN A 247 -27.49 -17.67 13.82
N MET A 248 -26.96 -17.63 12.59
CA MET A 248 -27.68 -17.93 11.37
C MET A 248 -27.63 -19.43 10.99
N GLY A 249 -26.77 -20.23 11.66
CA GLY A 249 -26.65 -21.68 11.45
C GLY A 249 -26.06 -22.08 10.10
N ARG A 250 -25.18 -21.24 9.52
CA ARG A 250 -24.51 -21.49 8.23
C ARG A 250 -23.22 -22.29 8.47
N ASP A 251 -23.21 -23.56 8.16
CA ASP A 251 -22.06 -24.47 8.26
C ASP A 251 -21.36 -24.71 6.91
N ASP A 252 -21.91 -24.15 5.85
CA ASP A 252 -21.45 -24.28 4.45
C ASP A 252 -20.40 -23.24 4.03
N ILE A 253 -19.98 -22.37 4.94
CA ILE A 253 -19.06 -21.25 4.68
C ILE A 253 -17.75 -21.46 5.45
N ALA A 254 -16.61 -21.42 4.74
CA ALA A 254 -15.27 -21.37 5.29
C ALA A 254 -14.71 -19.95 5.22
N PHE A 255 -13.78 -19.64 6.13
CA PHE A 255 -13.08 -18.36 6.16
C PHE A 255 -11.56 -18.61 6.18
N THR A 256 -10.80 -17.83 5.37
CA THR A 256 -9.32 -17.82 5.43
C THR A 256 -8.85 -16.39 5.60
N LEU A 257 -8.23 -16.11 6.75
CA LEU A 257 -7.73 -14.80 7.14
C LEU A 257 -6.21 -14.80 7.09
N MET A 258 -5.64 -14.25 6.00
CA MET A 258 -4.21 -14.24 5.74
C MET A 258 -3.57 -12.93 6.19
N GLY A 259 -2.47 -13.03 6.91
CA GLY A 259 -1.70 -11.89 7.39
C GLY A 259 -1.27 -12.05 8.84
N ARG A 260 -0.59 -11.06 9.36
CA ARG A 260 -0.14 -10.99 10.75
C ARG A 260 0.01 -9.54 11.18
N GLY A 261 -0.02 -9.27 12.46
CA GLY A 261 0.14 -7.93 13.02
C GLY A 261 0.06 -7.95 14.53
N ASP A 262 -0.03 -6.77 15.12
CA ASP A 262 0.05 -6.58 16.57
C ASP A 262 -1.09 -7.29 17.33
N CYS A 263 -2.26 -7.46 16.70
CA CYS A 263 -3.43 -8.12 17.30
C CYS A 263 -3.50 -9.64 17.03
N TRP A 264 -2.52 -10.22 16.35
CA TRP A 264 -2.58 -11.61 15.90
C TRP A 264 -2.92 -12.62 17.02
N GLU A 265 -2.17 -12.58 18.12
CA GLU A 265 -2.34 -13.51 19.23
C GLU A 265 -3.73 -13.37 19.87
N ASP A 266 -4.20 -12.15 20.08
CA ASP A 266 -5.52 -11.86 20.64
C ASP A 266 -6.65 -12.32 19.71
N LEU A 267 -6.49 -12.14 18.39
CA LEU A 267 -7.45 -12.61 17.39
C LEU A 267 -7.54 -14.14 17.33
N VAL A 268 -6.42 -14.85 17.49
CA VAL A 268 -6.42 -16.33 17.59
C VAL A 268 -7.16 -16.79 18.85
N VAL A 269 -6.92 -16.13 20.00
CA VAL A 269 -7.65 -16.41 21.24
C VAL A 269 -9.16 -16.15 21.06
N GLU A 270 -9.52 -15.03 20.44
CA GLU A 270 -10.92 -14.68 20.21
C GLU A 270 -11.62 -15.67 19.24
N ARG A 271 -10.96 -16.09 18.15
CA ARG A 271 -11.47 -17.13 17.25
C ARG A 271 -11.82 -18.42 18.04
N ASN A 272 -10.90 -18.85 18.92
CA ASN A 272 -11.07 -20.06 19.71
C ASN A 272 -12.20 -19.88 20.77
N ARG A 273 -12.28 -18.70 21.39
CA ARG A 273 -13.35 -18.38 22.35
C ARG A 273 -14.75 -18.45 21.70
N LEU A 274 -14.83 -18.07 20.42
CA LEU A 274 -16.08 -18.13 19.64
C LEU A 274 -16.38 -19.53 19.06
N GLY A 275 -15.47 -20.52 19.24
CA GLY A 275 -15.64 -21.87 18.71
C GLY A 275 -15.58 -21.93 17.19
N LEU A 276 -14.75 -21.10 16.56
CA LEU A 276 -14.68 -20.93 15.12
C LEU A 276 -13.47 -21.66 14.47
N GLU A 277 -12.74 -22.51 15.21
CA GLU A 277 -11.49 -23.14 14.75
C GLU A 277 -11.70 -24.00 13.50
N ASP A 278 -12.84 -24.68 13.40
CA ASP A 278 -13.18 -25.56 12.29
C ASP A 278 -13.59 -24.81 11.02
N VAL A 279 -14.02 -23.54 11.15
CA VAL A 279 -14.52 -22.75 10.03
C VAL A 279 -13.63 -21.58 9.65
N VAL A 280 -12.85 -21.02 10.59
CA VAL A 280 -11.96 -19.89 10.37
C VAL A 280 -10.51 -20.35 10.44
N GLU A 281 -9.82 -20.33 9.31
CA GLU A 281 -8.38 -20.55 9.21
C GLU A 281 -7.63 -19.23 9.30
N MET A 282 -6.58 -19.20 10.12
CA MET A 282 -5.68 -18.06 10.27
C MET A 282 -4.24 -18.55 10.08
N PRO A 283 -3.75 -18.69 8.83
CA PRO A 283 -2.43 -19.28 8.53
C PRO A 283 -1.27 -18.33 8.84
N GLY A 284 -1.55 -17.09 9.23
CA GLY A 284 -0.53 -16.07 9.41
C GLY A 284 -0.10 -15.46 8.06
N ARG A 285 1.15 -15.00 8.00
CA ARG A 285 1.74 -14.50 6.75
C ARG A 285 2.04 -15.70 5.84
N VAL A 286 1.56 -15.62 4.62
CA VAL A 286 1.71 -16.64 3.59
C VAL A 286 2.46 -16.10 2.35
N PRO A 287 3.08 -16.96 1.53
CA PRO A 287 3.66 -16.56 0.24
C PRO A 287 2.62 -16.05 -0.75
N ASP A 288 3.04 -15.22 -1.71
CA ASP A 288 2.18 -14.69 -2.78
C ASP A 288 1.47 -15.79 -3.59
N GLU A 289 2.09 -16.96 -3.74
CA GLU A 289 1.49 -18.10 -4.41
C GLU A 289 0.26 -18.61 -3.66
N THR A 290 0.35 -18.76 -2.33
CA THR A 290 -0.78 -19.15 -1.48
C THR A 290 -1.89 -18.11 -1.53
N VAL A 291 -1.55 -16.80 -1.52
CA VAL A 291 -2.54 -15.72 -1.69
C VAL A 291 -3.29 -15.90 -3.02
N THR A 292 -2.55 -16.18 -4.10
CA THR A 292 -3.13 -16.41 -5.44
C THR A 292 -4.07 -17.62 -5.45
N GLU A 293 -3.69 -18.72 -4.79
CA GLU A 293 -4.51 -19.92 -4.67
C GLU A 293 -5.80 -19.67 -3.90
N VAL A 294 -5.69 -18.99 -2.74
CA VAL A 294 -6.87 -18.65 -1.92
C VAL A 294 -7.79 -17.70 -2.69
N PHE A 295 -7.28 -16.63 -3.30
CA PHE A 295 -8.10 -15.68 -4.06
C PHE A 295 -8.72 -16.30 -5.32
N SER A 296 -8.04 -17.28 -5.93
CA SER A 296 -8.60 -18.01 -7.07
C SER A 296 -9.74 -18.94 -6.67
N THR A 297 -9.77 -19.38 -5.41
CA THR A 297 -10.75 -20.32 -4.86
C THR A 297 -11.90 -19.62 -4.14
N ALA A 298 -11.65 -18.44 -3.56
CA ALA A 298 -12.61 -17.70 -2.76
C ALA A 298 -13.81 -17.18 -3.58
N ASP A 299 -14.92 -16.97 -2.88
CA ASP A 299 -16.16 -16.44 -3.42
C ASP A 299 -16.33 -14.95 -3.14
N VAL A 300 -15.85 -14.45 -1.98
CA VAL A 300 -15.97 -13.04 -1.55
C VAL A 300 -14.72 -12.60 -0.83
N GLY A 301 -14.27 -11.37 -1.13
CA GLY A 301 -13.22 -10.66 -0.39
C GLY A 301 -13.83 -9.76 0.69
N MET A 302 -13.21 -9.70 1.86
CA MET A 302 -13.68 -8.94 3.02
C MET A 302 -12.80 -7.72 3.28
N SER A 303 -13.41 -6.52 3.37
CA SER A 303 -12.76 -5.26 3.74
C SER A 303 -13.49 -4.63 4.93
N PRO A 304 -13.18 -5.11 6.15
CA PRO A 304 -13.90 -4.77 7.38
C PRO A 304 -13.37 -3.50 8.06
N ASP A 305 -12.62 -2.68 7.35
CA ASP A 305 -11.86 -1.55 7.88
C ASP A 305 -12.79 -0.56 8.61
N PRO A 306 -12.66 -0.35 9.95
CA PRO A 306 -13.59 0.48 10.71
C PRO A 306 -13.44 1.96 10.35
N LEU A 307 -14.55 2.71 10.45
CA LEU A 307 -14.53 4.15 10.22
C LEU A 307 -13.69 4.85 11.30
N ASN A 308 -12.62 5.47 10.87
CA ASN A 308 -11.80 6.37 11.67
C ASN A 308 -11.12 7.39 10.75
N PRO A 309 -10.48 8.45 11.27
CA PRO A 309 -9.86 9.50 10.45
C PRO A 309 -8.76 9.03 9.50
N LEU A 310 -8.13 7.88 9.76
CA LEU A 310 -7.15 7.26 8.87
C LEU A 310 -7.87 6.49 7.76
N ASN A 311 -8.72 5.55 8.13
CA ASN A 311 -9.32 4.60 7.20
C ASN A 311 -10.25 5.26 6.18
N ASP A 312 -11.02 6.29 6.58
CA ASP A 312 -11.94 6.99 5.68
C ASP A 312 -11.23 7.62 4.47
N VAL A 313 -9.98 8.04 4.67
CA VAL A 313 -9.18 8.70 3.63
C VAL A 313 -8.11 7.80 3.01
N SER A 314 -7.99 6.56 3.47
CA SER A 314 -6.97 5.60 3.01
C SER A 314 -7.50 4.66 1.92
N THR A 315 -6.69 4.45 0.90
CA THR A 315 -6.98 3.44 -0.12
C THR A 315 -6.65 2.05 0.42
N MET A 316 -7.67 1.18 0.49
CA MET A 316 -7.49 -0.19 0.94
C MET A 316 -6.97 -1.07 -0.20
N ASN A 317 -5.67 -1.36 -0.19
CA ASN A 317 -5.01 -2.14 -1.24
C ASN A 317 -5.63 -3.53 -1.42
N LYS A 318 -6.05 -4.17 -0.31
CA LYS A 318 -6.73 -5.48 -0.34
C LYS A 318 -7.97 -5.47 -1.24
N THR A 319 -8.74 -4.39 -1.22
CA THR A 319 -9.93 -4.23 -2.07
C THR A 319 -9.56 -4.27 -3.56
N MET A 320 -8.53 -3.54 -3.96
CA MET A 320 -8.07 -3.54 -5.36
C MET A 320 -7.43 -4.89 -5.76
N GLU A 321 -6.77 -5.56 -4.82
CA GLU A 321 -6.25 -6.91 -5.04
C GLU A 321 -7.40 -7.91 -5.26
N TYR A 322 -8.46 -7.91 -4.43
CA TYR A 322 -9.66 -8.73 -4.67
C TYR A 322 -10.27 -8.48 -6.05
N MET A 323 -10.45 -7.22 -6.40
CA MET A 323 -10.98 -6.81 -7.71
C MET A 323 -10.10 -7.32 -8.87
N SER A 324 -8.77 -7.38 -8.68
CA SER A 324 -7.84 -7.93 -9.69
C SER A 324 -8.06 -9.40 -9.96
N TYR A 325 -8.49 -10.16 -8.96
CA TYR A 325 -8.88 -11.56 -9.12
C TYR A 325 -10.36 -11.73 -9.51
N GLY A 326 -11.08 -10.64 -9.75
CA GLY A 326 -12.52 -10.69 -10.03
C GLY A 326 -13.33 -11.23 -8.84
N LEU A 327 -12.87 -10.99 -7.61
CA LEU A 327 -13.64 -11.26 -6.41
C LEU A 327 -14.54 -10.06 -6.10
N PRO A 328 -15.84 -10.29 -5.86
CA PRO A 328 -16.70 -9.26 -5.29
C PRO A 328 -16.27 -8.95 -3.86
N VAL A 329 -16.54 -7.74 -3.41
CA VAL A 329 -16.09 -7.27 -2.10
C VAL A 329 -17.29 -6.90 -1.23
N VAL A 330 -17.27 -7.28 0.06
CA VAL A 330 -18.11 -6.66 1.09
C VAL A 330 -17.21 -5.75 1.91
N ALA A 331 -17.59 -4.49 2.04
CA ALA A 331 -16.79 -3.46 2.69
C ALA A 331 -17.65 -2.54 3.55
N PHE A 332 -17.06 -1.94 4.56
CA PHE A 332 -17.69 -0.79 5.20
C PHE A 332 -17.69 0.43 4.26
N ASP A 333 -18.70 1.27 4.42
CA ASP A 333 -18.91 2.46 3.61
C ASP A 333 -17.94 3.58 3.98
N LEU A 334 -16.71 3.49 3.47
CA LEU A 334 -15.68 4.49 3.64
C LEU A 334 -15.46 5.26 2.32
N ARG A 335 -15.11 6.54 2.44
CA ARG A 335 -14.92 7.44 1.30
C ARG A 335 -13.99 6.86 0.22
N GLU A 336 -12.76 6.50 0.58
CA GLU A 336 -11.78 6.00 -0.40
C GLU A 336 -12.06 4.57 -0.86
N THR A 337 -12.77 3.77 -0.07
CA THR A 337 -13.24 2.45 -0.50
C THR A 337 -14.32 2.60 -1.58
N ARG A 338 -15.25 3.57 -1.44
CA ARG A 338 -16.20 3.89 -2.52
C ARG A 338 -15.51 4.38 -3.79
N VAL A 339 -14.50 5.25 -3.64
CA VAL A 339 -13.71 5.73 -4.80
C VAL A 339 -12.99 4.56 -5.48
N SER A 340 -12.44 3.62 -4.73
CA SER A 340 -11.68 2.50 -5.29
C SER A 340 -12.57 1.44 -5.91
N ALA A 341 -13.57 0.94 -5.18
CA ALA A 341 -14.37 -0.21 -5.60
C ALA A 341 -15.62 0.17 -6.40
N ALA A 342 -16.18 1.38 -6.21
CA ALA A 342 -17.39 1.83 -6.89
C ALA A 342 -18.53 0.77 -6.79
N ASP A 343 -19.00 0.23 -7.92
CA ASP A 343 -20.06 -0.78 -8.00
C ASP A 343 -19.55 -2.24 -7.96
N ALA A 344 -18.25 -2.43 -7.68
CA ALA A 344 -17.63 -3.73 -7.45
C ALA A 344 -17.66 -4.18 -5.98
N ALA A 345 -18.26 -3.39 -5.08
CA ALA A 345 -18.41 -3.73 -3.67
C ALA A 345 -19.85 -3.53 -3.19
N ARG A 346 -20.23 -4.37 -2.23
CA ARG A 346 -21.43 -4.15 -1.39
C ARG A 346 -20.99 -3.40 -0.14
N TYR A 347 -21.59 -2.24 0.09
CA TYR A 347 -21.24 -1.36 1.22
C TYR A 347 -22.20 -1.55 2.37
N VAL A 348 -21.64 -1.54 3.57
CA VAL A 348 -22.38 -1.67 4.84
C VAL A 348 -22.02 -0.50 5.74
N GLU A 349 -22.96 -0.05 6.55
CA GLU A 349 -22.72 1.00 7.54
C GLU A 349 -21.56 0.61 8.47
N PRO A 350 -20.56 1.49 8.64
CA PRO A 350 -19.42 1.19 9.48
C PRO A 350 -19.81 0.82 10.92
N GLY A 351 -19.34 -0.34 11.39
CA GLY A 351 -19.59 -0.85 12.74
C GLY A 351 -20.82 -1.74 12.88
N ASP A 352 -21.70 -1.84 11.87
CA ASP A 352 -22.83 -2.76 11.90
C ASP A 352 -22.36 -4.18 11.49
N VAL A 353 -21.93 -4.95 12.48
CA VAL A 353 -21.42 -6.33 12.30
C VAL A 353 -22.50 -7.27 11.76
N GLU A 354 -23.75 -7.12 12.22
CA GLU A 354 -24.86 -7.96 11.79
C GLU A 354 -25.25 -7.68 10.33
N ALA A 355 -25.29 -6.40 9.93
CA ALA A 355 -25.50 -6.06 8.52
C ALA A 355 -24.34 -6.52 7.65
N TYR A 356 -23.09 -6.49 8.16
CA TYR A 356 -21.93 -7.00 7.46
C TYR A 356 -22.03 -8.52 7.25
N ALA A 357 -22.42 -9.27 8.28
CA ALA A 357 -22.68 -10.71 8.20
C ALA A 357 -23.80 -11.03 7.19
N ARG A 358 -24.92 -10.31 7.24
CA ARG A 358 -26.03 -10.47 6.27
C ARG A 358 -25.56 -10.20 4.84
N ALA A 359 -24.81 -9.13 4.61
CA ALA A 359 -24.30 -8.79 3.28
C ALA A 359 -23.35 -9.87 2.70
N LEU A 360 -22.53 -10.49 3.56
CA LEU A 360 -21.69 -11.63 3.16
C LEU A 360 -22.55 -12.83 2.75
N VAL A 361 -23.53 -13.22 3.55
CA VAL A 361 -24.44 -14.35 3.28
C VAL A 361 -25.25 -14.12 2.00
N GLU A 362 -25.87 -12.95 1.85
CA GLU A 362 -26.65 -12.60 0.65
C GLU A 362 -25.79 -12.67 -0.62
N LEU A 363 -24.52 -12.27 -0.55
CA LEU A 363 -23.62 -12.34 -1.69
C LEU A 363 -23.13 -13.77 -1.95
N VAL A 364 -22.98 -14.59 -0.92
CA VAL A 364 -22.70 -16.03 -1.05
C VAL A 364 -23.88 -16.74 -1.71
N ASP A 365 -25.12 -16.39 -1.37
CA ASP A 365 -26.33 -17.03 -1.90
C ASP A 365 -26.71 -16.53 -3.30
N ASP A 366 -26.10 -15.46 -3.80
CA ASP A 366 -26.33 -14.90 -5.14
C ASP A 366 -25.09 -15.06 -6.06
N PRO A 367 -24.93 -16.20 -6.75
CA PRO A 367 -23.81 -16.43 -7.65
C PRO A 367 -23.79 -15.49 -8.85
N GLN A 368 -24.94 -14.97 -9.30
CA GLN A 368 -25.01 -14.05 -10.42
C GLN A 368 -24.47 -12.67 -10.00
N ALA A 369 -24.86 -12.17 -8.83
CA ALA A 369 -24.29 -10.94 -8.28
C ALA A 369 -22.78 -11.06 -8.06
N ARG A 370 -22.30 -12.20 -7.55
CA ARG A 370 -20.83 -12.42 -7.40
C ARG A 370 -20.08 -12.30 -8.72
N VAL A 371 -20.56 -12.97 -9.76
CA VAL A 371 -19.93 -12.95 -11.08
C VAL A 371 -19.94 -11.54 -11.65
N GLU A 372 -21.07 -10.84 -11.59
CA GLU A 372 -21.19 -9.51 -12.17
C GLU A 372 -20.36 -8.46 -11.42
N MET A 373 -20.39 -8.47 -10.08
CA MET A 373 -19.55 -7.57 -9.27
C MET A 373 -18.07 -7.84 -9.47
N GLY A 374 -17.67 -9.11 -9.51
CA GLY A 374 -16.29 -9.50 -9.77
C GLY A 374 -15.82 -9.05 -11.15
N ARG A 375 -16.66 -9.18 -12.18
CA ARG A 375 -16.37 -8.69 -13.54
C ARG A 375 -16.16 -7.16 -13.55
N ARG A 376 -17.07 -6.40 -12.93
CA ARG A 376 -16.97 -4.92 -12.83
C ARG A 376 -15.68 -4.52 -12.09
N GLY A 377 -15.36 -5.21 -11.01
CA GLY A 377 -14.12 -4.97 -10.25
C GLY A 377 -12.87 -5.16 -11.11
N ARG A 378 -12.80 -6.27 -11.82
CA ARG A 378 -11.69 -6.59 -12.72
C ARG A 378 -11.55 -5.55 -13.84
N GLU A 379 -12.64 -5.23 -14.52
CA GLU A 379 -12.65 -4.20 -15.58
C GLU A 379 -12.22 -2.83 -15.08
N ARG A 380 -12.66 -2.44 -13.86
CA ARG A 380 -12.26 -1.17 -13.26
C ARG A 380 -10.76 -1.13 -12.99
N VAL A 381 -10.18 -2.22 -12.47
CA VAL A 381 -8.73 -2.32 -12.29
C VAL A 381 -8.02 -2.14 -13.62
N GLU A 382 -8.39 -2.90 -14.63
CA GLU A 382 -7.76 -2.88 -15.95
C GLU A 382 -7.87 -1.53 -16.65
N ARG A 383 -9.00 -0.83 -16.51
CA ARG A 383 -9.23 0.46 -17.17
C ARG A 383 -8.58 1.65 -16.50
N SER A 384 -8.43 1.64 -15.14
CA SER A 384 -8.07 2.88 -14.45
C SER A 384 -7.19 2.74 -13.20
N LEU A 385 -7.25 1.61 -12.49
CA LEU A 385 -6.57 1.50 -11.21
C LEU A 385 -5.21 0.81 -11.33
N ALA A 386 -4.96 0.03 -12.37
CA ALA A 386 -3.72 -0.71 -12.56
C ALA A 386 -2.50 0.20 -12.60
N TRP A 387 -1.36 -0.31 -12.14
CA TRP A 387 -0.09 0.42 -12.09
C TRP A 387 0.32 1.03 -13.44
N GLN A 388 0.01 0.36 -14.54
CA GLN A 388 0.30 0.85 -15.89
C GLN A 388 -0.30 2.23 -16.19
N HIS A 389 -1.41 2.59 -15.54
CA HIS A 389 -2.01 3.93 -15.65
C HIS A 389 -1.33 4.92 -14.69
N GLN A 390 -0.91 4.46 -13.52
CA GLN A 390 -0.31 5.31 -12.49
C GLN A 390 1.13 5.70 -12.82
N ARG A 391 1.90 4.78 -13.44
CA ARG A 391 3.30 5.00 -13.78
C ARG A 391 3.55 6.21 -14.66
N VAL A 392 2.57 6.60 -15.50
CA VAL A 392 2.69 7.76 -16.38
C VAL A 392 2.80 9.05 -15.57
N GLY A 393 1.90 9.25 -14.60
CA GLY A 393 1.94 10.38 -13.69
C GLY A 393 3.18 10.34 -12.79
N TYR A 394 3.58 9.15 -12.35
CA TYR A 394 4.79 8.98 -11.55
C TYR A 394 6.06 9.40 -12.31
N LEU A 395 6.26 8.91 -13.54
CA LEU A 395 7.39 9.29 -14.38
C LEU A 395 7.41 10.79 -14.69
N ALA A 396 6.26 11.39 -14.97
CA ALA A 396 6.18 12.82 -15.27
C ALA A 396 6.74 13.69 -14.13
N VAL A 397 6.62 13.26 -12.85
CA VAL A 397 7.22 13.94 -11.70
C VAL A 397 8.74 13.98 -11.81
N PHE A 398 9.38 12.87 -12.14
CA PHE A 398 10.83 12.77 -12.25
C PHE A 398 11.39 13.45 -13.49
N ASP A 399 10.70 13.30 -14.62
CA ASP A 399 11.09 13.94 -15.88
C ASP A 399 11.05 15.47 -15.75
N ALA A 400 10.00 16.02 -15.12
CA ALA A 400 9.92 17.45 -14.84
C ALA A 400 11.05 17.96 -13.93
N LEU A 401 11.53 17.15 -12.97
CA LEU A 401 12.62 17.52 -12.07
C LEU A 401 14.01 17.38 -12.70
N THR A 402 14.16 16.49 -13.70
CA THR A 402 15.44 16.20 -14.36
C THR A 402 15.57 16.89 -15.73
N GLY A 403 14.53 17.58 -16.19
CA GLY A 403 14.52 18.24 -17.50
C GLY A 403 14.48 17.25 -18.67
N ARG A 404 14.04 16.00 -18.45
CA ARG A 404 13.84 15.03 -19.53
C ARG A 404 12.51 15.32 -20.21
N THR A 405 12.53 15.40 -21.53
CA THR A 405 11.29 15.48 -22.34
C THR A 405 10.89 14.06 -22.72
N VAL A 406 9.76 13.60 -22.21
CA VAL A 406 9.15 12.36 -22.68
C VAL A 406 8.41 12.64 -23.99
N PRO A 407 8.55 11.79 -25.03
CA PRO A 407 7.61 11.80 -26.14
C PRO A 407 6.19 11.59 -25.57
N PRO A 408 5.16 12.27 -26.07
CA PRO A 408 3.80 12.06 -25.60
C PRO A 408 3.45 10.57 -25.75
N VAL A 409 3.08 9.93 -24.64
CA VAL A 409 2.48 8.60 -24.66
C VAL A 409 1.15 8.77 -25.39
N ALA A 410 0.96 8.04 -26.48
CA ALA A 410 -0.25 8.08 -27.28
C ALA A 410 -1.49 7.93 -26.37
N ASP A 411 -2.46 8.80 -26.60
CA ASP A 411 -3.71 9.02 -25.88
C ASP A 411 -4.22 7.83 -25.06
N VAL A 412 -4.15 7.96 -23.73
CA VAL A 412 -5.07 7.29 -22.83
C VAL A 412 -6.25 8.26 -22.65
N ALA A 413 -7.42 7.87 -23.15
CA ALA A 413 -8.64 8.65 -23.08
C ALA A 413 -8.86 9.15 -21.63
N GLU A 414 -9.12 10.47 -21.49
CA GLU A 414 -9.50 11.07 -20.21
C GLU A 414 -10.69 10.32 -19.61
N PRO A 415 -10.63 9.95 -18.31
CA PRO A 415 -11.80 9.42 -17.66
C PRO A 415 -12.86 10.52 -17.59
N THR A 416 -14.00 10.27 -18.22
CA THR A 416 -15.19 11.12 -18.12
C THR A 416 -15.47 11.43 -16.66
N ARG A 417 -15.44 12.71 -16.29
CA ARG A 417 -15.94 13.19 -15.00
C ARG A 417 -17.38 12.74 -14.89
N ALA A 418 -17.67 11.80 -13.98
CA ALA A 418 -19.03 11.54 -13.55
C ALA A 418 -19.51 12.78 -12.82
N GLU A 419 -20.53 13.40 -13.37
CA GLU A 419 -21.27 14.49 -12.76
C GLU A 419 -21.89 14.01 -11.43
N ALA A 420 -21.91 14.91 -10.46
CA ALA A 420 -22.20 14.86 -9.04
C ALA A 420 -23.38 14.00 -8.58
#